data_c6817c5257eee27ca1be95bc08da3b81
#
_entry.id   c6817c5257eee27ca1be95bc08da3b81
#
_cell.length_a   1.000
_cell.length_b   1.000
_cell.length_c   1.000
_cell.angle_alpha   90.00
_cell.angle_beta   90.00
_cell.angle_gamma   90.00
#
_symmetry.space_group_name_H-M   'P 1'
#
loop_
_entity.id
_entity.type
_entity.pdbx_description
1 polymer ?
#
loop_
_entity_poly.entity_id
_entity_poly.type
_entity_poly.pdbx_seq_one_letter_code
_entity_poly.pdbx_strand_id
1 'polypeptide(L)'
;MNSYKAIINQLQFEAEKSNIDHKLAAGIIKSNKLISKPYCNSTHTIKSMNTGSLHAEAHAILKYFGKSFYFDNKKNTVYFPGDNYKKKKIDLIVIRINKNKEMCNARPCYNCLNMMKCVGINRVYYSISPNEIICEYVKYMVSIQASSITRQLDLKIRNYNNLTSYYENLLIKN
;
A
#
# COMPACT_ATOMS: atom_id res chain seq x y z
N MET A 1 -13.13 20.27 6.47
CA MET A 1 -11.86 20.05 7.19
C MET A 1 -11.94 19.11 8.38
N ASN A 2 -13.04 19.03 9.13
CA ASN A 2 -13.11 18.19 10.36
C ASN A 2 -13.04 16.65 10.14
N SER A 3 -13.52 16.10 9.02
CA SER A 3 -13.56 14.64 8.81
C SER A 3 -12.18 14.01 8.60
N TYR A 4 -11.27 14.71 7.91
CA TYR A 4 -9.89 14.22 7.71
C TYR A 4 -9.06 14.27 8.98
N LYS A 5 -9.28 15.25 9.86
CA LYS A 5 -8.55 15.36 11.13
C LYS A 5 -8.74 14.10 12.00
N ALA A 6 -9.97 13.61 12.09
CA ALA A 6 -10.27 12.38 12.83
C ALA A 6 -9.58 11.14 12.23
N ILE A 7 -9.53 11.06 10.90
CA ILE A 7 -8.82 9.96 10.20
C ILE A 7 -7.32 10.06 10.45
N ILE A 8 -6.75 11.25 10.35
CA ILE A 8 -5.31 11.48 10.59
C ILE A 8 -4.94 11.07 12.01
N ASN A 9 -5.72 11.47 13.02
CA ASN A 9 -5.46 11.08 14.40
C ASN A 9 -5.48 9.56 14.60
N GLN A 10 -6.42 8.85 13.97
CA GLN A 10 -6.46 7.38 14.03
C GLN A 10 -5.23 6.75 13.36
N LEU A 11 -4.80 7.30 12.23
CA LEU A 11 -3.60 6.83 11.53
C LEU A 11 -2.32 7.12 12.33
N GLN A 12 -2.20 8.30 12.96
CA GLN A 12 -1.05 8.62 13.82
C GLN A 12 -0.96 7.65 15.00
N PHE A 13 -2.07 7.40 15.68
CA PHE A 13 -2.14 6.43 16.77
C PHE A 13 -1.75 5.01 16.31
N GLU A 14 -2.17 4.60 15.10
CA GLU A 14 -1.80 3.30 14.56
C GLU A 14 -0.33 3.26 14.13
N ALA A 15 0.19 4.35 13.53
CA ALA A 15 1.59 4.43 13.13
C ALA A 15 2.55 4.28 14.33
N GLU A 16 2.17 4.79 15.50
CA GLU A 16 2.97 4.65 16.73
C GLU A 16 3.22 3.19 17.12
N LYS A 17 2.34 2.27 16.76
CA LYS A 17 2.46 0.83 17.03
C LYS A 17 3.48 0.12 16.13
N SER A 18 3.97 0.79 15.10
CA SER A 18 4.98 0.20 14.23
C SER A 18 6.26 -0.10 15.01
N ASN A 19 6.80 -1.31 14.80
CA ASN A 19 8.07 -1.77 15.37
C ASN A 19 9.27 -1.45 14.45
N ILE A 20 9.07 -0.63 13.43
CA ILE A 20 10.09 -0.20 12.47
C ILE A 20 10.38 1.29 12.69
N ASP A 21 11.62 1.73 12.48
CA ASP A 21 12.04 3.14 12.65
C ASP A 21 11.21 4.13 11.83
N HIS A 22 10.87 3.75 10.59
CA HIS A 22 9.97 4.52 9.75
C HIS A 22 8.53 4.12 10.04
N LYS A 23 7.87 4.85 10.92
CA LYS A 23 6.52 4.55 11.38
C LYS A 23 5.48 5.09 10.40
N LEU A 24 4.78 4.17 9.73
CA LEU A 24 3.69 4.50 8.80
C LEU A 24 2.40 3.83 9.23
N ALA A 25 1.28 4.45 8.86
CA ALA A 25 -0.03 3.79 8.88
C ALA A 25 -0.83 4.15 7.65
N ALA A 26 -1.63 3.21 7.18
CA ALA A 26 -2.52 3.37 6.04
C ALA A 26 -3.91 2.80 6.32
N GLY A 27 -4.91 3.32 5.61
CA GLY A 27 -6.28 2.83 5.66
C GLY A 27 -7.02 3.05 4.35
N ILE A 28 -8.06 2.26 4.13
CA ILE A 28 -8.93 2.40 2.97
C ILE A 28 -10.04 3.37 3.29
N ILE A 29 -10.27 4.34 2.42
CA ILE A 29 -11.30 5.37 2.57
C ILE A 29 -12.28 5.36 1.40
N LYS A 30 -13.50 5.74 1.69
CA LYS A 30 -14.55 5.98 0.68
C LYS A 30 -15.39 7.17 1.15
N SER A 31 -15.66 8.11 0.23
CA SER A 31 -16.44 9.30 0.54
C SER A 31 -15.96 10.02 1.81
N ASN A 32 -14.65 10.19 1.93
CA ASN A 32 -13.96 10.84 3.07
C ASN A 32 -14.19 10.16 4.44
N LYS A 33 -14.53 8.88 4.43
CA LYS A 33 -14.69 8.06 5.64
C LYS A 33 -13.75 6.86 5.59
N LEU A 34 -13.12 6.55 6.70
CA LEU A 34 -12.34 5.33 6.85
C LEU A 34 -13.30 4.12 6.86
N ILE A 35 -13.11 3.20 5.91
CA ILE A 35 -13.93 1.98 5.76
C ILE A 35 -13.16 0.71 6.09
N SER A 36 -11.90 0.83 6.45
CA SER A 36 -11.10 -0.23 7.06
C SER A 36 -10.55 0.23 8.40
N LYS A 37 -10.11 -0.70 9.25
CA LYS A 37 -9.19 -0.33 10.32
C LYS A 37 -7.90 0.21 9.69
N PRO A 38 -7.22 1.19 10.30
CA PRO A 38 -5.87 1.55 9.90
C PRO A 38 -4.89 0.42 10.24
N TYR A 39 -3.81 0.31 9.48
CA TYR A 39 -2.77 -0.70 9.68
C TYR A 39 -1.40 -0.05 9.56
N CYS A 40 -0.54 -0.30 10.55
CA CYS A 40 0.85 0.17 10.50
C CYS A 40 1.74 -0.77 9.67
N ASN A 41 2.89 -0.27 9.28
CA ASN A 41 3.97 -1.09 8.75
C ASN A 41 4.59 -1.92 9.90
N SER A 42 5.04 -3.12 9.58
CA SER A 42 5.60 -4.05 10.56
C SER A 42 6.64 -4.96 9.92
N THR A 43 7.56 -5.49 10.75
CA THR A 43 8.32 -6.68 10.36
C THR A 43 7.34 -7.85 10.35
N HIS A 44 7.17 -8.49 9.22
CA HIS A 44 6.23 -9.60 9.11
C HIS A 44 6.74 -10.71 8.22
N THR A 45 6.51 -11.93 8.70
CA THR A 45 6.66 -13.16 7.92
C THR A 45 5.30 -13.49 7.31
N ILE A 46 5.15 -13.38 5.99
CA ILE A 46 3.97 -13.88 5.30
C ILE A 46 4.28 -15.30 4.84
N LYS A 47 3.59 -16.29 5.43
CA LYS A 47 3.70 -17.72 5.06
C LYS A 47 5.15 -18.18 4.83
N SER A 48 6.00 -18.02 5.85
CA SER A 48 7.42 -18.44 5.84
C SER A 48 8.36 -17.64 4.92
N MET A 49 7.91 -16.61 4.23
CA MET A 49 8.80 -15.69 3.54
C MET A 49 9.20 -14.54 4.47
N ASN A 50 10.48 -14.43 4.79
CA ASN A 50 11.06 -13.26 5.43
C ASN A 50 11.01 -12.09 4.43
N THR A 51 9.92 -11.33 4.45
CA THR A 51 9.72 -10.20 3.53
C THR A 51 10.37 -8.91 4.03
N GLY A 52 11.21 -8.96 5.06
CA GLY A 52 11.85 -7.81 5.66
C GLY A 52 10.87 -6.86 6.35
N SER A 53 10.00 -6.21 5.63
CA SER A 53 8.93 -5.36 6.20
C SER A 53 7.68 -5.35 5.33
N LEU A 54 6.52 -5.43 5.96
CA LEU A 54 5.23 -5.20 5.31
C LEU A 54 4.93 -3.70 5.39
N HIS A 55 4.81 -3.04 4.24
CA HIS A 55 4.45 -1.63 4.19
C HIS A 55 3.00 -1.41 4.63
N ALA A 56 2.71 -0.27 5.23
CA ALA A 56 1.38 0.05 5.76
C ALA A 56 0.30 -0.01 4.67
N GLU A 57 0.59 0.50 3.48
CA GLU A 57 -0.31 0.48 2.34
C GLU A 57 -0.62 -0.96 1.90
N ALA A 58 0.40 -1.80 1.75
CA ALA A 58 0.24 -3.21 1.42
C ALA A 58 -0.55 -3.94 2.51
N HIS A 59 -0.27 -3.65 3.78
CA HIS A 59 -0.99 -4.22 4.92
C HIS A 59 -2.49 -3.86 4.88
N ALA A 60 -2.81 -2.58 4.68
CA ALA A 60 -4.19 -2.12 4.57
C ALA A 60 -4.94 -2.77 3.38
N ILE A 61 -4.28 -2.85 2.22
CA ILE A 61 -4.82 -3.50 1.02
C ILE A 61 -5.08 -4.99 1.28
N LEU A 62 -4.09 -5.72 1.80
CA LEU A 62 -4.21 -7.15 2.08
C LEU A 62 -5.32 -7.45 3.10
N LYS A 63 -5.49 -6.61 4.12
CA LYS A 63 -6.55 -6.79 5.11
C LYS A 63 -7.94 -6.47 4.57
N TYR A 64 -8.05 -5.45 3.73
CA TYR A 64 -9.33 -5.06 3.15
C TYR A 64 -9.79 -6.01 2.03
N PHE A 65 -8.87 -6.40 1.16
CA PHE A 65 -9.16 -7.26 0.02
C PHE A 65 -8.81 -8.74 0.25
N GLY A 66 -8.34 -9.13 1.43
CA GLY A 66 -7.69 -10.40 1.69
C GLY A 66 -8.43 -11.65 1.21
N LYS A 67 -9.77 -11.66 1.28
CA LYS A 67 -10.62 -12.74 0.76
C LYS A 67 -10.65 -12.80 -0.78
N SER A 68 -10.23 -11.74 -1.45
CA SER A 68 -10.22 -11.62 -2.92
C SER A 68 -8.86 -11.97 -3.52
N PHE A 69 -7.84 -12.19 -2.68
CA PHE A 69 -6.54 -12.65 -3.14
C PHE A 69 -6.51 -14.17 -3.22
N TYR A 70 -6.19 -14.68 -4.37
CA TYR A 70 -5.93 -16.11 -4.60
C TYR A 70 -4.42 -16.35 -4.74
N PHE A 71 -3.88 -17.28 -3.96
CA PHE A 71 -2.48 -17.66 -4.02
C PHE A 71 -2.33 -19.01 -4.72
N ASP A 72 -1.62 -19.03 -5.86
CA ASP A 72 -1.25 -20.25 -6.54
C ASP A 72 0.11 -20.72 -6.00
N ASN A 73 0.08 -21.73 -5.14
CA ASN A 73 1.29 -22.31 -4.54
C ASN A 73 2.26 -22.92 -5.57
N LYS A 74 1.73 -23.43 -6.71
CA LYS A 74 2.58 -24.07 -7.74
C LYS A 74 3.37 -23.03 -8.52
N LYS A 75 2.75 -21.87 -8.79
CA LYS A 75 3.38 -20.78 -9.54
C LYS A 75 4.02 -19.73 -8.64
N ASN A 76 3.86 -19.86 -7.31
CA ASN A 76 4.28 -18.87 -6.31
C ASN A 76 3.80 -17.44 -6.64
N THR A 77 2.55 -17.34 -7.14
CA THR A 77 1.95 -16.10 -7.63
C THR A 77 0.68 -15.77 -6.88
N VAL A 78 0.43 -14.47 -6.67
CA VAL A 78 -0.80 -13.96 -6.08
C VAL A 78 -1.68 -13.39 -7.20
N TYR A 79 -2.91 -13.86 -7.27
CA TYR A 79 -3.91 -13.35 -8.21
C TYR A 79 -4.94 -12.53 -7.47
N PHE A 80 -5.35 -11.46 -8.08
CA PHE A 80 -6.47 -10.65 -7.61
C PHE A 80 -7.58 -10.68 -8.67
N PRO A 81 -8.69 -11.39 -8.47
CA PRO A 81 -9.83 -11.41 -9.40
C PRO A 81 -10.58 -10.08 -9.33
N GLY A 82 -10.00 -9.05 -9.99
CA GLY A 82 -10.23 -7.64 -9.67
C GLY A 82 -11.42 -6.94 -10.31
N ASP A 83 -12.22 -7.56 -11.18
CA ASP A 83 -13.18 -6.78 -11.99
C ASP A 83 -14.33 -6.16 -11.20
N ASN A 84 -14.75 -6.79 -10.11
CA ASN A 84 -15.84 -6.27 -9.27
C ASN A 84 -15.43 -5.10 -8.37
N TYR A 85 -14.15 -4.89 -8.11
CA TYR A 85 -13.64 -3.85 -7.21
C TYR A 85 -13.26 -2.56 -7.92
N LYS A 86 -12.88 -2.61 -9.20
CA LYS A 86 -12.56 -1.42 -10.02
C LYS A 86 -13.69 -0.40 -10.07
N LYS A 87 -14.96 -0.86 -9.91
CA LYS A 87 -16.16 -0.01 -9.91
C LYS A 87 -16.43 0.72 -8.58
N LYS A 88 -15.73 0.38 -7.48
CA LYS A 88 -16.10 0.87 -6.14
C LYS A 88 -15.58 2.26 -5.79
N LYS A 89 -14.74 2.89 -6.62
CA LYS A 89 -14.14 4.22 -6.37
C LYS A 89 -13.67 4.38 -4.92
N ILE A 90 -12.81 3.49 -4.47
CA ILE A 90 -12.19 3.54 -3.16
C ILE A 90 -10.82 4.20 -3.25
N ASP A 91 -10.45 4.89 -2.20
CA ASP A 91 -9.18 5.60 -2.09
C ASP A 91 -8.36 4.99 -0.94
N LEU A 92 -7.08 5.31 -0.89
CA LEU A 92 -6.19 4.94 0.20
C LEU A 92 -5.62 6.20 0.83
N ILE A 93 -5.47 6.20 2.15
CA ILE A 93 -4.74 7.24 2.87
C ILE A 93 -3.56 6.61 3.61
N VAL A 94 -2.40 7.25 3.53
CA VAL A 94 -1.19 6.83 4.23
C VAL A 94 -0.49 8.03 4.85
N ILE A 95 -0.04 7.88 6.08
CA ILE A 95 0.80 8.87 6.76
C ILE A 95 2.07 8.22 7.29
N ARG A 96 3.09 9.03 7.44
CA ARG A 96 4.33 8.69 8.13
C ARG A 96 4.54 9.67 9.27
N ILE A 97 5.03 9.19 10.40
CA ILE A 97 5.44 10.05 11.53
C ILE A 97 6.93 9.88 11.83
N ASN A 98 7.53 10.97 12.27
CA ASN A 98 8.90 10.99 12.80
C ASN A 98 8.92 10.67 14.30
N LYS A 99 10.10 10.72 14.93
CA LYS A 99 10.28 10.48 16.38
C LYS A 99 9.53 11.49 17.25
N ASN A 100 9.27 12.70 16.74
CA ASN A 100 8.51 13.74 17.41
C ASN A 100 7.00 13.63 17.18
N LYS A 101 6.54 12.53 16.53
CA LYS A 101 5.14 12.28 16.13
C LYS A 101 4.59 13.27 15.10
N GLU A 102 5.45 14.04 14.45
CA GLU A 102 5.06 14.94 13.38
C GLU A 102 4.96 14.16 12.05
N MET A 103 3.96 14.51 11.23
CA MET A 103 3.84 13.92 9.91
C MET A 103 5.02 14.32 9.02
N CYS A 104 5.47 13.38 8.22
CA CYS A 104 6.52 13.57 7.22
C CYS A 104 6.17 12.81 5.94
N ASN A 105 7.03 12.87 4.94
CA ASN A 105 6.74 12.34 3.60
C ASN A 105 6.44 10.83 3.64
N ALA A 106 5.21 10.48 3.26
CA ALA A 106 4.69 9.12 3.13
C ALA A 106 4.36 8.75 1.68
N ARG A 107 4.98 9.40 0.68
CA ARG A 107 4.73 9.08 -0.72
C ARG A 107 4.93 7.58 -0.98
N PRO A 108 3.96 6.88 -1.57
CA PRO A 108 4.05 5.44 -1.82
C PRO A 108 5.25 5.07 -2.68
N CYS A 109 5.91 3.97 -2.32
CA CYS A 109 6.95 3.39 -3.15
C CYS A 109 6.37 2.70 -4.39
N TYR A 110 7.22 2.35 -5.34
CA TYR A 110 6.85 1.69 -6.59
C TYR A 110 5.98 0.43 -6.38
N ASN A 111 6.35 -0.43 -5.43
CA ASN A 111 5.61 -1.67 -5.17
C ASN A 111 4.21 -1.43 -4.59
N CYS A 112 4.10 -0.53 -3.61
CA CYS A 112 2.80 -0.17 -3.06
C CYS A 112 1.92 0.48 -4.12
N LEU A 113 2.49 1.34 -4.97
CA LEU A 113 1.78 1.96 -6.07
C LEU A 113 1.26 0.93 -7.08
N ASN A 114 2.09 -0.05 -7.47
CA ASN A 114 1.65 -1.13 -8.36
C ASN A 114 0.54 -1.97 -7.72
N MET A 115 0.66 -2.29 -6.44
CA MET A 115 -0.39 -3.00 -5.72
C MET A 115 -1.70 -2.21 -5.71
N MET A 116 -1.65 -0.88 -5.49
CA MET A 116 -2.82 -0.01 -5.57
C MET A 116 -3.46 -0.03 -6.96
N LYS A 117 -2.65 0.01 -8.03
CA LYS A 117 -3.13 -0.09 -9.42
C LYS A 117 -3.82 -1.42 -9.68
N CYS A 118 -3.24 -2.53 -9.23
CA CYS A 118 -3.80 -3.87 -9.40
C CYS A 118 -5.18 -4.03 -8.74
N VAL A 119 -5.35 -3.50 -7.52
CA VAL A 119 -6.62 -3.63 -6.79
C VAL A 119 -7.62 -2.53 -7.12
N GLY A 120 -7.27 -1.59 -8.00
CA GLY A 120 -8.15 -0.52 -8.45
C GLY A 120 -8.41 0.59 -7.45
N ILE A 121 -7.41 0.92 -6.60
CA ILE A 121 -7.45 2.15 -5.80
C ILE A 121 -7.48 3.34 -6.76
N ASN A 122 -8.44 4.25 -6.55
CA ASN A 122 -8.65 5.39 -7.44
C ASN A 122 -7.68 6.54 -7.12
N ARG A 123 -7.60 6.95 -5.86
CA ARG A 123 -6.72 8.02 -5.40
C ARG A 123 -5.94 7.56 -4.17
N VAL A 124 -4.76 8.14 -4.00
CA VAL A 124 -3.99 8.00 -2.77
C VAL A 124 -3.78 9.38 -2.14
N TYR A 125 -4.04 9.45 -0.85
CA TYR A 125 -3.77 10.60 0.01
C TYR A 125 -2.53 10.27 0.84
N TYR A 126 -1.53 11.14 0.86
CA TYR A 126 -0.32 10.89 1.63
C TYR A 126 0.23 12.17 2.26
N SER A 127 0.78 12.05 3.46
CA SER A 127 1.42 13.18 4.13
C SER A 127 2.74 13.55 3.43
N ILE A 128 3.07 14.85 3.38
CA ILE A 128 4.37 15.35 2.92
C ILE A 128 5.08 16.19 3.98
N SER A 129 4.31 16.80 4.86
CA SER A 129 4.79 17.64 5.97
C SER A 129 3.83 17.55 7.15
N PRO A 130 4.12 18.16 8.31
CA PRO A 130 3.28 18.10 9.50
C PRO A 130 1.82 18.48 9.29
N ASN A 131 1.56 19.40 8.37
CA ASN A 131 0.22 19.96 8.15
C ASN A 131 -0.31 19.75 6.73
N GLU A 132 0.38 18.95 5.92
CA GLU A 132 0.05 18.86 4.50
C GLU A 132 -0.13 17.40 4.05
N ILE A 133 -1.25 17.17 3.39
CA ILE A 133 -1.60 15.90 2.74
C ILE A 133 -1.89 16.19 1.27
N ILE A 134 -1.22 15.46 0.39
CA ILE A 134 -1.44 15.50 -1.06
C ILE A 134 -2.39 14.36 -1.44
N CYS A 135 -3.19 14.63 -2.49
CA CYS A 135 -4.05 13.65 -3.14
C CYS A 135 -3.64 13.50 -4.60
N GLU A 136 -3.29 12.29 -5.02
CA GLU A 136 -2.99 11.98 -6.42
C GLU A 136 -3.87 10.81 -6.93
N TYR A 137 -4.21 10.86 -8.23
CA TYR A 137 -4.81 9.71 -8.90
C TYR A 137 -3.79 8.61 -9.12
N VAL A 138 -4.05 7.43 -8.59
CA VAL A 138 -3.15 6.27 -8.66
C VAL A 138 -2.75 5.91 -10.09
N LYS A 139 -3.68 6.03 -11.03
CA LYS A 139 -3.42 5.73 -12.45
C LYS A 139 -2.38 6.62 -13.12
N TYR A 140 -2.26 7.88 -12.66
CA TYR A 140 -1.30 8.84 -13.23
C TYR A 140 -0.03 8.98 -12.39
N MET A 141 -0.05 8.43 -11.19
CA MET A 141 1.08 8.52 -10.28
C MET A 141 2.26 7.70 -10.79
N VAL A 142 3.44 8.30 -10.73
CA VAL A 142 4.73 7.63 -11.00
C VAL A 142 5.55 7.64 -9.73
N SER A 143 6.12 6.53 -9.36
CA SER A 143 7.06 6.41 -8.25
C SER A 143 8.31 5.70 -8.72
N ILE A 144 9.45 6.36 -8.55
CA ILE A 144 10.79 5.80 -8.82
C ILE A 144 11.44 5.24 -7.55
N GLN A 145 10.80 5.47 -6.40
CA GLN A 145 11.34 5.09 -5.10
C GLN A 145 11.11 3.60 -4.87
N ALA A 146 12.16 2.80 -5.08
CA ALA A 146 12.17 1.39 -4.72
C ALA A 146 12.31 1.23 -3.20
N SER A 147 11.49 0.36 -2.59
CA SER A 147 11.70 -0.02 -1.19
C SER A 147 12.98 -0.84 -1.04
N SER A 148 13.54 -0.90 0.18
CA SER A 148 14.72 -1.74 0.46
C SER A 148 14.47 -3.21 0.11
N ILE A 149 13.23 -3.68 0.27
CA ILE A 149 12.79 -5.02 -0.13
C ILE A 149 12.80 -5.18 -1.65
N THR A 150 12.37 -4.16 -2.40
CA THR A 150 12.43 -4.23 -3.87
C THR A 150 13.86 -4.42 -4.35
N ARG A 151 14.82 -3.72 -3.73
CA ARG A 151 16.24 -3.91 -4.07
C ARG A 151 16.73 -5.32 -3.75
N GLN A 152 16.25 -5.94 -2.67
CA GLN A 152 16.60 -7.32 -2.33
C GLN A 152 15.83 -8.34 -3.18
N LEU A 153 14.59 -8.04 -3.56
CA LEU A 153 13.79 -8.87 -4.45
C LEU A 153 14.24 -8.71 -5.90
N ASP A 154 14.62 -7.53 -6.38
CA ASP A 154 15.17 -7.34 -7.72
C ASP A 154 16.46 -8.13 -7.93
N LEU A 155 17.27 -8.30 -6.89
CA LEU A 155 18.41 -9.22 -6.93
C LEU A 155 17.99 -10.69 -7.06
N LYS A 156 16.81 -11.07 -6.55
CA LYS A 156 16.23 -12.41 -6.69
C LYS A 156 15.31 -12.54 -7.91
N ILE A 157 14.58 -11.47 -8.28
CA ILE A 157 13.63 -11.41 -9.41
C ILE A 157 14.33 -11.31 -10.76
N ARG A 158 15.60 -10.90 -10.83
CA ARG A 158 16.40 -11.10 -12.07
C ARG A 158 16.42 -12.56 -12.53
N ASN A 159 16.11 -13.48 -11.63
CA ASN A 159 15.88 -14.90 -11.95
C ASN A 159 14.40 -15.25 -12.21
N TYR A 160 13.46 -14.30 -12.08
CA TYR A 160 12.02 -14.51 -12.26
C TYR A 160 11.44 -13.49 -13.25
N ASN A 161 11.91 -13.54 -14.50
CA ASN A 161 11.43 -12.68 -15.61
C ASN A 161 9.93 -12.82 -15.95
N ASN A 162 9.18 -13.63 -15.18
CA ASN A 162 7.77 -13.92 -15.45
C ASN A 162 6.77 -13.06 -14.66
N LEU A 163 7.19 -12.36 -13.60
CA LEU A 163 6.24 -11.56 -12.81
C LEU A 163 5.91 -10.23 -13.47
N THR A 164 6.89 -9.59 -14.08
CA THR A 164 6.69 -8.31 -14.79
C THR A 164 5.81 -8.52 -16.03
N SER A 165 6.07 -9.56 -16.81
CA SER A 165 5.25 -9.90 -17.99
C SER A 165 3.82 -10.32 -17.60
N TYR A 166 3.62 -10.89 -16.42
CA TYR A 166 2.30 -11.26 -15.94
C TYR A 166 1.45 -10.04 -15.56
N TYR A 167 2.04 -9.06 -14.86
CA TYR A 167 1.36 -7.81 -14.53
C TYR A 167 1.10 -6.95 -15.78
N GLU A 168 2.02 -6.94 -16.74
CA GLU A 168 1.83 -6.29 -18.04
C GLU A 168 0.72 -6.96 -18.85
N ASN A 169 0.64 -8.29 -18.87
CA ASN A 169 -0.41 -9.02 -19.55
C ASN A 169 -1.80 -8.88 -18.90
N LEU A 170 -1.88 -8.62 -17.59
CA LEU A 170 -3.13 -8.26 -16.92
C LEU A 170 -3.59 -6.83 -17.26
N LEU A 171 -2.65 -5.93 -17.59
CA LEU A 171 -2.93 -4.55 -17.95
C LEU A 171 -3.27 -4.40 -19.45
N ILE A 172 -2.81 -5.31 -20.31
CA ILE A 172 -2.99 -5.26 -21.77
C ILE A 172 -4.27 -6.00 -22.22
N LYS A 173 -4.83 -6.88 -21.39
CA LYS A 173 -6.06 -7.65 -21.71
C LYS A 173 -7.36 -6.95 -21.29
N ASN A 174 -7.34 -5.62 -21.13
CA ASN A 174 -8.56 -4.82 -20.92
C ASN A 174 -8.56 -3.59 -21.81
#